data_282782b01a766445d48a5eb33a5bd483
#
_entry.id   282782b01a766445d48a5eb33a5bd483
#
_cell.length_a   1.000
_cell.length_b   1.000
_cell.length_c   1.000
_cell.angle_alpha   90.00
_cell.angle_beta   90.00
_cell.angle_gamma   90.00
#
_symmetry.space_group_name_H-M   'P 1'
#
loop_
_entity.id
_entity.type
_entity.pdbx_description
1 polymer ?
#
loop_
_entity_poly.entity_id
_entity_poly.type
_entity_poly.pdbx_seq_one_letter_code
_entity_poly.pdbx_strand_id
1 'polypeptide(L)'
;MTSEPVSPTVGVGVLHLFCKPTPLFDAEAAVAGVKAAEAAGCQVVTVAMLGHKCDVAVMAVHENLRELRALQTAVQRSGLEVVDSYVSLSEVSEYAAQMPEEMKRPRLYPLWPSRL
;
A
#
# COMPACT_ATOMS: atom_id res chain seq x y z
N MET A 1 11.45 7.83 21.30
CA MET A 1 10.51 8.94 21.07
C MET A 1 9.43 8.53 20.09
N THR A 2 8.22 8.76 20.44
CA THR A 2 7.10 8.38 19.59
C THR A 2 6.75 9.54 18.66
N SER A 3 6.71 9.24 17.38
CA SER A 3 6.32 10.26 16.40
C SER A 3 4.82 10.37 16.33
N GLU A 4 4.35 11.59 16.14
CA GLU A 4 2.95 11.79 15.84
C GLU A 4 2.62 11.14 14.50
N PRO A 5 1.47 10.49 14.36
CA PRO A 5 1.06 9.98 13.06
C PRO A 5 0.94 11.11 12.04
N VAL A 6 1.32 10.83 10.81
CA VAL A 6 1.11 11.74 9.70
C VAL A 6 -0.03 11.17 8.89
N SER A 7 -1.19 11.77 9.01
CA SER A 7 -2.42 11.26 8.41
C SER A 7 -3.13 12.35 7.62
N PRO A 8 -3.89 11.96 6.60
CA PRO A 8 -4.81 12.93 6.00
C PRO A 8 -5.87 13.34 7.04
N THR A 9 -6.47 14.49 6.85
CA THR A 9 -7.49 14.98 7.75
C THR A 9 -8.64 13.99 7.85
N VAL A 10 -9.02 13.42 6.73
CA VAL A 10 -10.09 12.42 6.65
C VAL A 10 -9.65 11.39 5.63
N GLY A 11 -9.73 10.12 6.01
CA GLY A 11 -9.45 9.03 5.07
C GLY A 11 -8.12 8.35 5.33
N VAL A 12 -7.60 7.73 4.30
CA VAL A 12 -6.38 6.91 4.38
C VAL A 12 -5.45 7.22 3.23
N GLY A 13 -4.17 6.90 3.42
CA GLY A 13 -3.21 6.91 2.34
C GLY A 13 -3.15 5.56 1.65
N VAL A 14 -2.97 5.59 0.35
CA VAL A 14 -2.80 4.39 -0.47
C VAL A 14 -1.49 4.53 -1.22
N LEU A 15 -0.58 3.60 -0.97
CA LEU A 15 0.74 3.60 -1.59
C LEU A 15 0.79 2.52 -2.65
N HIS A 16 1.31 2.88 -3.84
CA HIS A 16 1.56 1.92 -4.89
C HIS A 16 3.05 1.95 -5.21
N LEU A 17 3.69 0.79 -5.15
CA LEU A 17 5.09 0.64 -5.52
C LEU A 17 5.20 -0.39 -6.63
N PHE A 18 5.86 -0.01 -7.71
CA PHE A 18 6.12 -0.91 -8.83
C PHE A 18 7.61 -1.19 -8.85
N CYS A 19 7.98 -2.45 -8.75
CA CYS A 19 9.35 -2.83 -8.40
C CYS A 19 9.93 -3.86 -9.35
N LYS A 20 11.26 -3.83 -9.45
CA LYS A 20 12.04 -4.86 -10.12
C LYS A 20 13.08 -5.41 -9.14
N PRO A 21 13.25 -6.73 -9.06
CA PRO A 21 14.31 -7.26 -8.22
C PRO A 21 15.68 -6.92 -8.79
N THR A 22 16.60 -6.60 -7.90
CA THR A 22 18.02 -6.41 -8.24
C THR A 22 18.78 -7.69 -7.91
N PRO A 23 20.06 -7.79 -8.31
CA PRO A 23 20.86 -8.96 -7.92
C PRO A 23 20.99 -9.15 -6.41
N LEU A 24 20.70 -8.10 -5.62
CA LEU A 24 20.79 -8.17 -4.17
C LEU A 24 19.44 -8.49 -3.52
N PHE A 25 18.45 -8.84 -4.30
CA PHE A 25 17.11 -9.08 -3.77
C PHE A 25 17.10 -10.24 -2.80
N ASP A 26 16.52 -10.00 -1.63
CA ASP A 26 16.36 -10.97 -0.57
C ASP A 26 14.86 -11.11 -0.29
N ALA A 27 14.30 -12.21 -0.74
CA ALA A 27 12.86 -12.44 -0.61
C ALA A 27 12.42 -12.53 0.85
N GLU A 28 13.26 -13.11 1.71
CA GLU A 28 12.91 -13.20 3.13
C GLU A 28 12.84 -11.83 3.76
N ALA A 29 13.76 -10.92 3.40
CA ALA A 29 13.72 -9.57 3.90
C ALA A 29 12.47 -8.84 3.42
N ALA A 30 12.08 -9.07 2.17
CA ALA A 30 10.86 -8.45 1.63
C ALA A 30 9.62 -8.94 2.39
N VAL A 31 9.53 -10.24 2.62
CA VAL A 31 8.41 -10.81 3.38
C VAL A 31 8.39 -10.28 4.80
N ALA A 32 9.56 -10.18 5.44
CA ALA A 32 9.63 -9.64 6.80
C ALA A 32 9.15 -8.18 6.83
N GLY A 33 9.50 -7.40 5.82
CA GLY A 33 9.05 -6.01 5.73
C GLY A 33 7.54 -5.90 5.57
N VAL A 34 6.95 -6.76 4.75
CA VAL A 34 5.50 -6.78 4.56
C VAL A 34 4.81 -7.20 5.86
N LYS A 35 5.32 -8.23 6.53
CA LYS A 35 4.72 -8.67 7.78
C LYS A 35 4.82 -7.61 8.87
N ALA A 36 5.92 -6.88 8.93
CA ALA A 36 6.06 -5.78 9.89
C ALA A 36 5.03 -4.69 9.60
N ALA A 37 4.81 -4.37 8.34
CA ALA A 37 3.81 -3.37 7.97
C ALA A 37 2.41 -3.85 8.35
N GLU A 38 2.10 -5.11 8.10
CA GLU A 38 0.81 -5.68 8.48
C GLU A 38 0.61 -5.65 9.99
N ALA A 39 1.66 -5.94 10.75
CA ALA A 39 1.61 -5.87 12.20
C ALA A 39 1.38 -4.45 12.69
N ALA A 40 1.82 -3.45 11.92
CA ALA A 40 1.59 -2.04 12.23
C ALA A 40 0.23 -1.53 11.74
N GLY A 41 -0.58 -2.41 11.16
CA GLY A 41 -1.93 -2.06 10.73
C GLY A 41 -2.10 -1.78 9.26
N CYS A 42 -1.06 -1.92 8.44
CA CYS A 42 -1.22 -1.75 7.00
C CYS A 42 -1.99 -2.91 6.39
N GLN A 43 -2.85 -2.60 5.44
CA GLN A 43 -3.34 -3.62 4.52
C GLN A 43 -2.37 -3.65 3.36
N VAL A 44 -1.76 -4.79 3.09
CA VAL A 44 -0.76 -4.91 2.04
C VAL A 44 -1.17 -5.97 1.04
N VAL A 45 -1.09 -5.63 -0.22
CA VAL A 45 -1.33 -6.57 -1.32
C VAL A 45 -0.10 -6.56 -2.20
N THR A 46 0.41 -7.76 -2.51
CA THR A 46 1.52 -7.90 -3.43
C THR A 46 1.04 -8.63 -4.66
N VAL A 47 1.51 -8.21 -5.81
CA VAL A 47 1.05 -8.73 -7.09
C VAL A 47 2.24 -9.01 -7.98
N ALA A 48 2.26 -10.20 -8.59
CA ALA A 48 3.20 -10.50 -9.65
C ALA A 48 2.65 -9.84 -10.92
N MET A 49 3.48 -9.01 -11.55
CA MET A 49 3.05 -8.23 -12.71
C MET A 49 3.37 -8.96 -14.00
N LEU A 50 2.48 -8.81 -14.93
CA LEU A 50 2.67 -9.33 -16.28
C LEU A 50 2.45 -8.20 -17.27
N GLY A 51 3.38 -8.05 -18.20
CA GLY A 51 3.20 -7.08 -19.26
C GLY A 51 3.36 -5.63 -18.84
N HIS A 52 4.05 -5.39 -17.74
CA HIS A 52 4.33 -4.06 -17.24
C HIS A 52 5.84 -3.87 -17.13
N LYS A 53 6.26 -2.64 -16.84
CA LYS A 53 7.68 -2.32 -16.71
C LYS A 53 8.30 -2.88 -15.43
N CYS A 54 7.51 -3.48 -14.58
CA CYS A 54 7.98 -4.03 -13.31
C CYS A 54 7.55 -5.47 -13.16
N ASP A 55 8.13 -6.15 -12.18
CA ASP A 55 7.83 -7.56 -11.92
C ASP A 55 6.93 -7.76 -10.71
N VAL A 56 6.95 -6.82 -9.77
CA VAL A 56 6.20 -6.92 -8.53
C VAL A 56 5.57 -5.58 -8.22
N ALA A 57 4.31 -5.59 -7.88
CA ALA A 57 3.65 -4.40 -7.36
C ALA A 57 3.30 -4.64 -5.89
N VAL A 58 3.52 -3.64 -5.08
CA VAL A 58 3.14 -3.64 -3.67
C VAL A 58 2.17 -2.49 -3.46
N MET A 59 1.00 -2.81 -2.96
CA MET A 59 0.01 -1.79 -2.65
C MET A 59 -0.30 -1.87 -1.17
N ALA A 60 -0.34 -0.73 -0.50
CA ALA A 60 -0.58 -0.69 0.92
C ALA A 60 -1.50 0.46 1.30
N VAL A 61 -2.31 0.23 2.31
CA VAL A 61 -3.27 1.21 2.79
C VAL A 61 -3.08 1.38 4.29
N HIS A 62 -2.98 2.61 4.71
CA HIS A 62 -2.89 2.94 6.14
C HIS A 62 -3.24 4.41 6.33
N GLU A 63 -3.83 4.72 7.46
CA GLU A 63 -4.12 6.12 7.78
C GLU A 63 -2.88 6.88 8.23
N ASN A 64 -1.84 6.19 8.71
CA ASN A 64 -0.60 6.80 9.12
C ASN A 64 0.43 6.68 7.99
N LEU A 65 0.74 7.80 7.35
CA LEU A 65 1.65 7.80 6.21
C LEU A 65 3.07 7.40 6.59
N ARG A 66 3.46 7.52 7.85
CA ARG A 66 4.77 7.08 8.30
C ARG A 66 4.92 5.56 8.20
N GLU A 67 3.82 4.83 8.42
CA GLU A 67 3.85 3.38 8.29
C GLU A 67 4.00 2.96 6.82
N LEU A 68 3.38 3.72 5.92
CA LEU A 68 3.57 3.48 4.49
C LEU A 68 5.01 3.76 4.07
N ARG A 69 5.62 4.82 4.64
CA ARG A 69 7.02 5.13 4.35
C ARG A 69 7.95 4.02 4.87
N ALA A 70 7.65 3.50 6.05
CA ALA A 70 8.43 2.42 6.63
C ALA A 70 8.39 1.17 5.73
N LEU A 71 7.22 0.84 5.20
CA LEU A 71 7.08 -0.26 4.26
C LEU A 71 7.92 -0.02 3.00
N GLN A 72 7.85 1.17 2.43
CA GLN A 72 8.64 1.49 1.25
C GLN A 72 10.14 1.31 1.52
N THR A 73 10.61 1.77 2.66
CA THR A 73 12.01 1.61 3.04
C THR A 73 12.40 0.14 3.13
N ALA A 74 11.54 -0.66 3.76
CA ALA A 74 11.81 -2.09 3.91
C ALA A 74 11.84 -2.79 2.55
N VAL A 75 10.93 -2.44 1.65
CA VAL A 75 10.89 -2.98 0.30
C VAL A 75 12.17 -2.64 -0.45
N GLN A 76 12.60 -1.38 -0.37
CA GLN A 76 13.83 -0.96 -1.03
C GLN A 76 15.05 -1.65 -0.45
N ARG A 77 15.11 -1.80 0.87
CA ARG A 77 16.23 -2.47 1.53
C ARG A 77 16.30 -3.96 1.22
N SER A 78 15.20 -4.55 0.82
CA SER A 78 15.18 -5.95 0.43
C SER A 78 15.83 -6.19 -0.93
N GLY A 79 16.22 -5.14 -1.62
CA GLY A 79 16.81 -5.25 -2.94
C GLY A 79 15.82 -5.13 -4.08
N LEU A 80 14.62 -4.66 -3.81
CA LEU A 80 13.66 -4.32 -4.84
C LEU A 80 13.86 -2.85 -5.23
N GLU A 81 14.08 -2.62 -6.50
CA GLU A 81 14.17 -1.26 -7.02
C GLU A 81 12.77 -0.76 -7.35
N VAL A 82 12.39 0.36 -6.78
CA VAL A 82 11.12 0.99 -7.09
C VAL A 82 11.28 1.78 -8.38
N VAL A 83 10.66 1.28 -9.45
CA VAL A 83 10.79 1.91 -10.77
C VAL A 83 9.67 2.89 -11.05
N ASP A 84 8.57 2.79 -10.31
CA ASP A 84 7.47 3.73 -10.38
C ASP A 84 6.67 3.64 -9.10
N SER A 85 6.06 4.75 -8.71
CA SER A 85 5.27 4.77 -7.49
C SER A 85 4.33 5.95 -7.49
N TYR A 86 3.27 5.84 -6.71
CA TYR A 86 2.45 7.00 -6.40
C TYR A 86 1.69 6.76 -5.11
N VAL A 87 1.30 7.87 -4.50
CA VAL A 87 0.50 7.88 -3.28
C VAL A 87 -0.79 8.62 -3.60
N SER A 88 -1.90 8.04 -3.21
CA SER A 88 -3.18 8.71 -3.28
C SER A 88 -3.78 8.80 -1.89
N LEU A 89 -4.65 9.76 -1.71
CA LEU A 89 -5.38 9.94 -0.46
C LEU A 89 -6.85 9.67 -0.76
N SER A 90 -7.42 8.76 0.02
CA SER A 90 -8.83 8.46 -0.09
C SER A 90 -9.55 9.20 1.02
N GLU A 91 -10.31 10.22 0.66
CA GLU A 91 -11.01 11.06 1.62
C GLU A 91 -12.48 10.70 1.67
N VAL A 92 -13.05 10.84 2.86
CA VAL A 92 -14.49 10.65 3.04
C VAL A 92 -15.15 12.00 2.82
N SER A 93 -15.97 12.11 1.78
CA SER A 93 -16.71 13.34 1.53
C SER A 93 -17.86 13.48 2.52
N GLU A 94 -18.38 14.70 2.65
CA GLU A 94 -19.55 14.90 3.49
C GLU A 94 -20.72 14.07 3.03
N TYR A 95 -20.86 13.93 1.73
CA TYR A 95 -21.91 13.10 1.18
C TYR A 95 -21.75 11.64 1.64
N ALA A 96 -20.54 11.14 1.54
CA ALA A 96 -20.25 9.77 1.98
C ALA A 96 -20.46 9.62 3.48
N ALA A 97 -20.16 10.65 4.25
CA ALA A 97 -20.34 10.60 5.70
C ALA A 97 -21.81 10.43 6.09
N GLN A 98 -22.73 10.78 5.22
CA GLN A 98 -24.16 10.63 5.45
C GLN A 98 -24.72 9.32 4.94
N MET A 99 -23.90 8.50 4.31
CA MET A 99 -24.33 7.22 3.78
C MET A 99 -24.41 6.17 4.88
N PRO A 100 -25.22 5.13 4.70
CA PRO A 100 -25.20 3.99 5.61
C PRO A 100 -23.79 3.38 5.67
N GLU A 101 -23.48 2.80 6.82
CA GLU A 101 -22.15 2.23 7.04
C GLU A 101 -21.74 1.22 5.97
N GLU A 102 -22.66 0.38 5.58
CA GLU A 102 -22.37 -0.64 4.57
C GLU A 102 -22.03 -0.05 3.22
N MET A 103 -22.47 1.17 2.94
CA MET A 103 -22.13 1.84 1.69
C MET A 103 -20.82 2.62 1.80
N LYS A 104 -20.37 2.90 3.02
CA LYS A 104 -19.10 3.57 3.24
C LYS A 104 -17.93 2.63 3.19
N ARG A 105 -18.17 1.34 3.38
CA ARG A 105 -17.09 0.37 3.41
C ARG A 105 -16.34 0.36 2.10
N PRO A 106 -15.01 0.37 2.15
CA PRO A 106 -14.24 0.14 0.95
C PRO A 106 -14.62 -1.21 0.38
N ARG A 107 -14.85 -1.27 -0.89
CA ARG A 107 -15.10 -2.53 -1.55
C ARG A 107 -13.76 -3.11 -1.92
N LEU A 108 -13.37 -4.12 -1.16
CA LEU A 108 -12.06 -4.74 -1.37
C LEU A 108 -11.99 -5.48 -2.68
N TYR A 109 -13.12 -6.01 -3.14
CA TYR A 109 -13.09 -6.55 -4.46
C TYR A 109 -13.46 -5.41 -5.38
N PRO A 110 -12.52 -4.94 -6.14
CA PRO A 110 -12.87 -3.97 -7.15
C PRO A 110 -13.80 -4.67 -8.09
N LEU A 111 -14.71 -3.93 -8.60
CA LEU A 111 -15.69 -4.52 -9.49
C LEU A 111 -15.07 -4.97 -10.79
N TRP A 112 -13.92 -4.43 -11.12
CA TRP A 112 -13.31 -4.78 -12.37
C TRP A 112 -12.82 -6.22 -12.44
N PRO A 113 -12.40 -6.92 -11.41
CA PRO A 113 -11.99 -8.30 -11.56
C PRO A 113 -13.08 -9.16 -12.14
N SER A 114 -14.30 -8.90 -11.78
CA SER A 114 -15.39 -9.67 -12.33
C SER A 114 -15.67 -9.33 -13.78
N ARG A 115 -15.01 -8.32 -14.30
CA ARG A 115 -15.17 -7.88 -15.66
C ARG A 115 -14.01 -8.26 -16.54
N LEU A 116 -13.01 -8.83 -15.99
CA LEU A 116 -11.89 -9.33 -16.78
C LEU A 116 -12.20 -10.70 -17.37
#